data_0a82ce7f936502af704b8f297ff69a08
#
_entry.id   0a82ce7f936502af704b8f297ff69a08
#
_cell.length_a   1.000
_cell.length_b   1.000
_cell.length_c   1.000
_cell.angle_alpha   90.00
_cell.angle_beta   90.00
_cell.angle_gamma   90.00
#
_symmetry.space_group_name_H-M   'P 1'
#
loop_
_entity.id
_entity.type
_entity.pdbx_description
1 polymer ?
#
loop_
_entity_poly.entity_id
_entity_poly.type
_entity_poly.pdbx_seq_one_letter_code
_entity_poly.pdbx_strand_id
1 'polypeptide(L)'
;MTVSPLLAKSIKLLPKPARRILNNANDRLFRARDLVLAEQTPFEVIYSNDLVKLRHYLPISQDEIMVDGIPMTVNKNTHKVPLVIVPPLAVNMLIYDLFPERSLVKYFVAQGFEVYLIDWGTPTRKHTHYNLNTYVSEFMPEFLAKVREHSGQKQLSLHGWSMGGIFTLCYTVLTHDTDIRNLVILGTPINSHASGAVGKVYQAIERRAQWVRKNTGFRIHNLNPQWLHTPGWANVVGFKMTNP
;
A
#
# COMPACT_ATOMS: atom_id res chain seq x y z
N MET A 1 5.68 -25.74 16.18
CA MET A 1 5.59 -27.22 16.17
C MET A 1 6.71 -27.74 15.29
N THR A 2 7.67 -28.46 15.86
CA THR A 2 8.78 -29.07 15.12
C THR A 2 8.29 -30.31 14.40
N VAL A 3 8.60 -30.42 13.13
CA VAL A 3 8.28 -31.61 12.29
C VAL A 3 8.89 -32.86 12.97
N SER A 4 8.08 -33.92 13.14
CA SER A 4 8.54 -35.17 13.70
C SER A 4 9.80 -35.68 12.99
N PRO A 5 10.82 -36.21 13.70
CA PRO A 5 12.07 -36.70 13.10
C PRO A 5 11.86 -37.74 11.99
N LEU A 6 10.78 -38.53 12.07
CA LEU A 6 10.37 -39.53 11.08
C LEU A 6 9.91 -38.87 9.76
N LEU A 7 9.14 -37.78 9.84
CA LEU A 7 8.69 -37.02 8.67
C LEU A 7 9.87 -36.33 7.97
N ALA A 8 10.81 -35.79 8.73
CA ALA A 8 12.02 -35.16 8.19
C ALA A 8 12.90 -36.15 7.42
N LYS A 9 12.95 -37.42 7.86
CA LYS A 9 13.69 -38.50 7.19
C LYS A 9 13.02 -38.94 5.87
N SER A 10 11.68 -39.01 5.86
CA SER A 10 10.90 -39.35 4.66
C SER A 10 10.98 -38.28 3.58
N ILE A 11 11.03 -37.01 3.96
CA ILE A 11 11.18 -35.89 3.03
C ILE A 11 12.54 -35.91 2.30
N LYS A 12 13.60 -36.39 2.97
CA LYS A 12 14.94 -36.53 2.36
C LYS A 12 15.02 -37.55 1.23
N LEU A 13 14.11 -38.52 1.22
CA LEU A 13 14.04 -39.59 0.20
C LEU A 13 13.28 -39.16 -1.06
N LEU A 14 12.60 -38.04 -1.07
CA LEU A 14 11.86 -37.54 -2.21
C LEU A 14 12.79 -36.92 -3.27
N PRO A 15 12.39 -36.95 -4.56
CA PRO A 15 13.09 -36.24 -5.64
C PRO A 15 13.25 -34.75 -5.31
N LYS A 16 14.37 -34.14 -5.74
CA LYS A 16 14.68 -32.72 -5.43
C LYS A 16 13.50 -31.76 -5.64
N PRO A 17 12.72 -31.80 -6.76
CA PRO A 17 11.58 -30.91 -6.95
C PRO A 17 10.46 -31.11 -5.93
N ALA A 18 10.10 -32.35 -5.62
CA ALA A 18 9.06 -32.65 -4.64
C ALA A 18 9.46 -32.21 -3.23
N ARG A 19 10.73 -32.42 -2.83
CA ARG A 19 11.27 -31.94 -1.56
C ARG A 19 11.24 -30.42 -1.46
N ARG A 20 11.56 -29.69 -2.57
CA ARG A 20 11.50 -28.23 -2.62
C ARG A 20 10.07 -27.73 -2.44
N ILE A 21 9.09 -28.37 -3.10
CA ILE A 21 7.66 -28.00 -2.95
C ILE A 21 7.20 -28.22 -1.51
N LEU A 22 7.54 -29.35 -0.88
CA LEU A 22 7.14 -29.64 0.49
C LEU A 22 7.80 -28.70 1.49
N ASN A 23 9.10 -28.41 1.35
CA ASN A 23 9.77 -27.44 2.21
C ASN A 23 9.16 -26.05 2.06
N ASN A 24 8.92 -25.58 0.84
CA ASN A 24 8.28 -24.28 0.60
C ASN A 24 6.86 -24.23 1.19
N ALA A 25 6.09 -25.32 1.07
CA ALA A 25 4.76 -25.42 1.68
C ALA A 25 4.84 -25.37 3.22
N ASN A 26 5.76 -26.12 3.79
CA ASN A 26 6.00 -26.11 5.25
C ASN A 26 6.40 -24.69 5.75
N ASP A 27 7.36 -24.08 5.08
CA ASP A 27 7.81 -22.72 5.47
C ASP A 27 6.68 -21.71 5.37
N ARG A 28 5.87 -21.76 4.28
CA ARG A 28 4.71 -20.87 4.11
C ARG A 28 3.60 -21.10 5.14
N LEU A 29 3.40 -22.34 5.58
CA LEU A 29 2.33 -22.67 6.53
C LEU A 29 2.73 -22.42 7.98
N PHE A 30 3.99 -22.73 8.35
CA PHE A 30 4.42 -22.75 9.74
C PHE A 30 5.47 -21.69 10.09
N ARG A 31 6.16 -21.13 9.07
CA ARG A 31 7.24 -20.16 9.22
C ARG A 31 7.04 -18.92 8.35
N ALA A 32 5.79 -18.58 8.04
CA ALA A 32 5.47 -17.47 7.15
C ALA A 32 6.12 -16.13 7.60
N ARG A 33 6.23 -15.93 8.93
CA ARG A 33 6.87 -14.72 9.49
C ARG A 33 8.37 -14.66 9.23
N ASP A 34 9.05 -15.80 9.22
CA ASP A 34 10.50 -15.87 8.98
C ASP A 34 10.85 -15.60 7.50
N LEU A 35 9.86 -15.70 6.61
CA LEU A 35 10.01 -15.42 5.18
C LEU A 35 9.79 -13.95 4.84
N VAL A 36 9.28 -13.15 5.79
CA VAL A 36 9.04 -11.72 5.58
C VAL A 36 10.32 -10.96 5.89
N LEU A 37 10.96 -10.42 4.85
CA LEU A 37 12.16 -9.58 4.93
C LEU A 37 11.82 -8.10 4.73
N ALA A 38 10.57 -7.73 4.89
CA ALA A 38 10.08 -6.38 4.72
C ALA A 38 10.33 -5.49 5.95
N GLU A 39 10.13 -4.19 5.79
CA GLU A 39 10.30 -3.16 6.84
C GLU A 39 11.69 -3.13 7.48
N GLN A 40 12.72 -3.24 6.63
CA GLN A 40 14.12 -3.14 7.06
C GLN A 40 14.64 -1.71 7.12
N THR A 41 13.96 -0.77 6.46
CA THR A 41 14.33 0.66 6.47
C THR A 41 13.80 1.30 7.76
N PRO A 42 14.67 1.84 8.62
CA PRO A 42 14.24 2.43 9.89
C PRO A 42 13.26 3.58 9.69
N PHE A 43 12.20 3.59 10.48
CA PHE A 43 11.23 4.68 10.52
C PHE A 43 10.73 4.91 11.94
N GLU A 44 10.14 6.06 12.15
CA GLU A 44 9.38 6.41 13.36
C GLU A 44 7.95 6.76 12.99
N VAL A 45 7.01 6.51 13.91
CA VAL A 45 5.63 6.96 13.78
C VAL A 45 5.49 8.30 14.49
N ILE A 46 5.42 9.37 13.70
CA ILE A 46 5.39 10.74 14.23
C ILE A 46 3.97 11.22 14.56
N TYR A 47 2.96 10.59 13.99
CA TYR A 47 1.56 10.89 14.26
C TYR A 47 0.67 9.68 14.03
N SER A 48 -0.45 9.59 14.76
CA SER A 48 -1.49 8.60 14.52
C SER A 48 -2.87 9.14 14.86
N ASN A 49 -3.85 8.77 14.04
CA ASN A 49 -5.26 9.03 14.27
C ASN A 49 -6.05 7.75 14.01
N ASP A 50 -6.65 7.18 15.07
CA ASP A 50 -7.27 5.85 15.06
C ASP A 50 -6.29 4.79 14.54
N LEU A 51 -6.60 4.14 13.41
CA LEU A 51 -5.72 3.11 12.82
C LEU A 51 -4.68 3.66 11.85
N VAL A 52 -4.84 4.91 11.40
CA VAL A 52 -3.96 5.54 10.41
C VAL A 52 -2.72 6.11 11.09
N LYS A 53 -1.55 5.85 10.51
CA LYS A 53 -0.26 6.30 11.06
C LYS A 53 0.53 7.07 10.03
N LEU A 54 1.29 8.06 10.48
CA LEU A 54 2.27 8.76 9.66
C LEU A 54 3.67 8.26 10.01
N ARG A 55 4.29 7.59 9.08
CA ARG A 55 5.67 7.11 9.20
C ARG A 55 6.62 8.15 8.60
N HIS A 56 7.69 8.45 9.32
CA HIS A 56 8.84 9.21 8.83
C HIS A 56 10.05 8.27 8.76
N TYR A 57 10.64 8.12 7.57
CA TYR A 57 11.80 7.26 7.38
C TYR A 57 13.09 8.00 7.74
N LEU A 58 13.92 7.34 8.56
CA LEU A 58 15.16 7.92 9.06
C LEU A 58 16.26 7.97 7.98
N PRO A 59 17.14 8.99 8.03
CA PRO A 59 18.26 9.06 7.11
C PRO A 59 19.17 7.82 7.17
N ILE A 60 19.66 7.39 6.02
CA ILE A 60 20.60 6.26 5.92
C ILE A 60 22.00 6.74 6.31
N SER A 61 22.61 6.08 7.31
CA SER A 61 23.93 6.40 7.80
C SER A 61 25.06 5.92 6.88
N GLN A 62 24.85 4.78 6.19
CA GLN A 62 25.82 4.20 5.26
C GLN A 62 26.08 5.16 4.07
N ASP A 63 27.27 5.06 3.47
CA ASP A 63 27.62 5.83 2.27
C ASP A 63 27.15 5.14 0.99
N GLU A 64 26.85 3.86 1.07
CA GLU A 64 26.40 3.04 -0.04
C GLU A 64 25.34 2.05 0.42
N ILE A 65 24.36 1.76 -0.45
CA ILE A 65 23.37 0.70 -0.27
C ILE A 65 23.34 -0.19 -1.51
N MET A 66 22.82 -1.42 -1.35
CA MET A 66 22.55 -2.31 -2.48
C MET A 66 21.12 -2.15 -2.96
N VAL A 67 20.95 -2.03 -4.29
CA VAL A 67 19.65 -2.00 -4.97
C VAL A 67 19.69 -3.02 -6.11
N ASP A 68 18.92 -4.10 -6.02
CA ASP A 68 18.93 -5.21 -6.99
C ASP A 68 20.33 -5.74 -7.32
N GLY A 69 21.21 -5.87 -6.32
CA GLY A 69 22.58 -6.32 -6.48
C GLY A 69 23.55 -5.26 -7.05
N ILE A 70 23.09 -4.02 -7.23
CA ILE A 70 23.91 -2.90 -7.74
C ILE A 70 24.19 -1.94 -6.59
N PRO A 71 25.47 -1.61 -6.31
CA PRO A 71 25.83 -0.61 -5.31
C PRO A 71 25.36 0.78 -5.76
N MET A 72 24.75 1.51 -4.83
CA MET A 72 24.28 2.87 -5.06
C MET A 72 24.77 3.79 -3.94
N THR A 73 25.43 4.87 -4.30
CA THR A 73 25.90 5.89 -3.35
C THR A 73 24.71 6.61 -2.72
N VAL A 74 24.77 6.82 -1.41
CA VAL A 74 23.76 7.54 -0.65
C VAL A 74 24.02 9.03 -0.73
N ASN A 75 23.03 9.78 -1.22
CA ASN A 75 23.09 11.23 -1.22
C ASN A 75 22.80 11.76 0.19
N LYS A 76 23.80 12.38 0.81
CA LYS A 76 23.67 12.97 2.16
C LYS A 76 23.03 14.36 2.15
N ASN A 77 22.85 14.97 0.97
CA ASN A 77 22.21 16.26 0.85
C ASN A 77 20.70 16.07 0.78
N THR A 78 19.98 16.50 1.81
CA THR A 78 18.53 16.38 1.87
C THR A 78 17.85 17.40 0.94
N HIS A 79 16.92 16.92 0.11
CA HIS A 79 16.06 17.77 -0.69
C HIS A 79 15.13 18.60 0.20
N LYS A 80 14.95 19.88 -0.13
CA LYS A 80 14.14 20.81 0.67
C LYS A 80 12.65 20.45 0.72
N VAL A 81 12.14 19.79 -0.33
CA VAL A 81 10.72 19.46 -0.43
C VAL A 81 10.52 18.00 -0.03
N PRO A 82 9.84 17.71 1.10
CA PRO A 82 9.57 16.36 1.55
C PRO A 82 8.71 15.58 0.57
N LEU A 83 8.91 14.26 0.52
CA LEU A 83 8.14 13.32 -0.27
C LEU A 83 7.15 12.58 0.61
N VAL A 84 5.86 12.72 0.32
CA VAL A 84 4.79 12.00 1.02
C VAL A 84 4.23 10.91 0.12
N ILE A 85 4.40 9.66 0.54
CA ILE A 85 3.84 8.50 -0.15
C ILE A 85 2.42 8.27 0.36
N VAL A 86 1.48 8.20 -0.60
CA VAL A 86 0.05 7.94 -0.37
C VAL A 86 -0.31 6.59 -0.99
N PRO A 87 -0.37 5.53 -0.19
CA PRO A 87 -0.59 4.17 -0.67
C PRO A 87 -2.05 3.89 -1.06
N PRO A 88 -2.32 2.82 -1.81
CA PRO A 88 -3.67 2.28 -1.98
C PRO A 88 -4.16 1.58 -0.71
N LEU A 89 -5.49 1.46 -0.54
CA LEU A 89 -6.11 0.84 0.65
C LEU A 89 -5.99 -0.70 0.68
N ALA A 90 -5.94 -1.34 -0.47
CA ALA A 90 -6.04 -2.79 -0.57
C ALA A 90 -4.69 -3.53 -0.37
N VAL A 91 -3.65 -2.84 0.05
CA VAL A 91 -2.31 -3.39 0.22
C VAL A 91 -1.72 -3.03 1.58
N ASN A 92 -0.81 -3.86 2.05
CA ASN A 92 -0.02 -3.57 3.23
C ASN A 92 1.17 -2.66 2.85
N MET A 93 1.58 -1.80 3.77
CA MET A 93 2.72 -0.88 3.58
C MET A 93 4.04 -1.59 3.35
N LEU A 94 4.13 -2.88 3.68
CA LEU A 94 5.30 -3.73 3.39
C LEU A 94 5.75 -3.68 1.92
N ILE A 95 4.83 -3.41 0.98
CA ILE A 95 5.18 -3.33 -0.45
C ILE A 95 6.16 -2.20 -0.78
N TYR A 96 6.23 -1.17 0.04
CA TYR A 96 7.14 -0.05 -0.13
C TYR A 96 8.54 -0.33 0.44
N ASP A 97 8.65 -1.36 1.27
CA ASP A 97 9.91 -1.81 1.89
C ASP A 97 9.93 -3.35 1.93
N LEU A 98 9.84 -3.98 0.75
CA LEU A 98 9.53 -5.41 0.60
C LEU A 98 10.72 -6.32 0.90
N PHE A 99 11.91 -5.92 0.45
CA PHE A 99 13.19 -6.62 0.66
C PHE A 99 14.31 -5.62 0.89
N PRO A 100 15.42 -6.00 1.56
CA PRO A 100 16.53 -5.11 1.84
C PRO A 100 17.11 -4.38 0.61
N GLU A 101 17.09 -5.04 -0.56
CA GLU A 101 17.60 -4.49 -1.83
C GLU A 101 16.47 -4.05 -2.80
N ARG A 102 15.20 -4.23 -2.41
CA ARG A 102 13.99 -3.86 -3.18
C ARG A 102 13.04 -3.08 -2.31
N SER A 103 13.50 -1.95 -1.83
CA SER A 103 12.76 -1.03 -1.00
C SER A 103 12.64 0.31 -1.70
N LEU A 104 11.42 0.71 -2.03
CA LEU A 104 11.16 2.00 -2.65
C LEU A 104 11.45 3.15 -1.69
N VAL A 105 11.07 2.99 -0.41
CA VAL A 105 11.33 4.02 0.61
C VAL A 105 12.82 4.17 0.86
N LYS A 106 13.56 3.06 0.99
CA LYS A 106 15.02 3.09 1.15
C LYS A 106 15.71 3.76 -0.04
N TYR A 107 15.24 3.47 -1.26
CA TYR A 107 15.74 4.11 -2.47
C TYR A 107 15.54 5.63 -2.43
N PHE A 108 14.36 6.12 -2.10
CA PHE A 108 14.11 7.56 -2.02
C PHE A 108 14.93 8.23 -0.90
N VAL A 109 15.03 7.60 0.28
CA VAL A 109 15.89 8.12 1.35
C VAL A 109 17.36 8.19 0.90
N ALA A 110 17.85 7.16 0.21
CA ALA A 110 19.21 7.13 -0.32
C ALA A 110 19.44 8.18 -1.42
N GLN A 111 18.39 8.59 -2.13
CA GLN A 111 18.47 9.70 -3.08
C GLN A 111 18.42 11.08 -2.41
N GLY A 112 18.32 11.16 -1.09
CA GLY A 112 18.28 12.40 -0.32
C GLY A 112 16.88 12.98 -0.11
N PHE A 113 15.82 12.22 -0.36
CA PHE A 113 14.48 12.67 -0.01
C PHE A 113 14.20 12.46 1.48
N GLU A 114 13.57 13.45 2.12
CA GLU A 114 12.89 13.28 3.39
C GLU A 114 11.55 12.61 3.13
N VAL A 115 11.41 11.34 3.55
CA VAL A 115 10.31 10.46 3.12
C VAL A 115 9.31 10.26 4.24
N TYR A 116 8.05 10.54 3.94
CA TYR A 116 6.89 10.23 4.77
C TYR A 116 5.99 9.22 4.05
N LEU A 117 5.32 8.37 4.82
CA LEU A 117 4.35 7.42 4.29
C LEU A 117 3.11 7.39 5.19
N ILE A 118 1.94 7.56 4.57
CA ILE A 118 0.66 7.42 5.27
C ILE A 118 0.31 5.93 5.32
N ASP A 119 0.39 5.33 6.50
CA ASP A 119 -0.01 3.94 6.72
C ASP A 119 -1.49 3.91 7.11
N TRP A 120 -2.34 3.50 6.18
CA TRP A 120 -3.79 3.43 6.40
C TRP A 120 -4.22 2.39 7.43
N GLY A 121 -3.29 1.56 7.93
CA GLY A 121 -3.59 0.46 8.84
C GLY A 121 -4.43 -0.64 8.21
N THR A 122 -5.06 -1.45 9.05
CA THR A 122 -5.94 -2.54 8.60
C THR A 122 -7.36 -2.31 9.11
N PRO A 123 -8.27 -1.80 8.26
CA PRO A 123 -9.66 -1.56 8.64
C PRO A 123 -10.36 -2.84 9.08
N THR A 124 -11.19 -2.73 10.11
CA THR A 124 -12.07 -3.77 10.60
C THR A 124 -13.53 -3.37 10.41
N ARG A 125 -14.46 -4.22 10.82
CA ARG A 125 -15.90 -3.88 10.79
C ARG A 125 -16.28 -2.63 11.59
N LYS A 126 -15.45 -2.18 12.53
CA LYS A 126 -15.67 -0.94 13.29
C LYS A 126 -15.46 0.32 12.42
N HIS A 127 -14.68 0.22 11.35
CA HIS A 127 -14.31 1.32 10.44
C HIS A 127 -15.18 1.39 9.18
N THR A 128 -16.37 0.76 9.20
CA THR A 128 -17.29 0.74 8.04
C THR A 128 -17.89 2.11 7.71
N HIS A 129 -17.73 3.09 8.61
CA HIS A 129 -18.10 4.49 8.38
C HIS A 129 -17.06 5.23 7.51
N TYR A 130 -15.85 4.71 7.37
CA TYR A 130 -14.83 5.31 6.50
C TYR A 130 -15.24 5.19 5.04
N ASN A 131 -15.20 6.29 4.34
CA ASN A 131 -15.56 6.41 2.96
C ASN A 131 -14.55 7.33 2.24
N LEU A 132 -14.73 7.57 0.94
CA LEU A 132 -13.80 8.39 0.17
C LEU A 132 -13.60 9.79 0.77
N ASN A 133 -14.68 10.41 1.29
CA ASN A 133 -14.59 11.72 1.94
C ASN A 133 -13.70 11.68 3.18
N THR A 134 -13.80 10.63 4.01
CA THR A 134 -12.93 10.44 5.19
C THR A 134 -11.45 10.46 4.80
N TYR A 135 -11.07 9.71 3.74
CA TYR A 135 -9.68 9.69 3.30
C TYR A 135 -9.22 11.00 2.69
N VAL A 136 -10.05 11.62 1.84
CA VAL A 136 -9.65 12.80 1.03
C VAL A 136 -9.80 14.11 1.80
N SER A 137 -10.91 14.27 2.55
CA SER A 137 -11.27 15.56 3.16
C SER A 137 -10.96 15.64 4.66
N GLU A 138 -10.67 14.50 5.30
CA GLU A 138 -10.34 14.46 6.72
C GLU A 138 -8.87 14.03 6.90
N PHE A 139 -8.50 12.78 6.56
CA PHE A 139 -7.15 12.27 6.80
C PHE A 139 -6.08 12.97 5.95
N MET A 140 -6.28 13.15 4.64
CA MET A 140 -5.26 13.79 3.79
C MET A 140 -4.86 15.18 4.32
N PRO A 141 -5.79 16.14 4.56
CA PRO A 141 -5.42 17.45 5.11
C PRO A 141 -4.71 17.36 6.46
N GLU A 142 -5.22 16.50 7.37
CA GLU A 142 -4.66 16.31 8.70
C GLU A 142 -3.22 15.80 8.65
N PHE A 143 -2.99 14.71 7.92
CA PHE A 143 -1.67 14.08 7.83
C PHE A 143 -0.66 14.94 7.08
N LEU A 144 -1.07 15.65 6.02
CA LEU A 144 -0.19 16.59 5.32
C LEU A 144 0.17 17.80 6.19
N ALA A 145 -0.74 18.28 7.04
CA ALA A 145 -0.43 19.31 8.02
C ALA A 145 0.63 18.82 9.03
N LYS A 146 0.54 17.55 9.47
CA LYS A 146 1.55 16.93 10.35
C LYS A 146 2.91 16.76 9.68
N VAL A 147 2.95 16.45 8.39
CA VAL A 147 4.21 16.45 7.63
C VAL A 147 4.83 17.85 7.62
N ARG A 148 4.05 18.89 7.33
CA ARG A 148 4.53 20.27 7.33
C ARG A 148 5.04 20.72 8.69
N GLU A 149 4.31 20.37 9.75
CA GLU A 149 4.70 20.65 11.13
C GLU A 149 6.03 19.99 11.49
N HIS A 150 6.20 18.71 11.16
CA HIS A 150 7.40 17.94 11.49
C HIS A 150 8.63 18.35 10.65
N SER A 151 8.46 18.49 9.33
CA SER A 151 9.57 18.83 8.42
C SER A 151 9.96 20.31 8.46
N GLY A 152 9.09 21.19 9.00
CA GLY A 152 9.24 22.65 8.92
C GLY A 152 9.10 23.18 7.49
N GLN A 153 8.67 22.37 6.53
CA GLN A 153 8.53 22.73 5.12
C GLN A 153 7.08 22.98 4.75
N LYS A 154 6.82 24.08 4.06
CA LYS A 154 5.48 24.41 3.56
C LYS A 154 5.12 23.57 2.33
N GLN A 155 6.06 23.45 1.40
CA GLN A 155 5.86 22.70 0.15
C GLN A 155 6.08 21.21 0.34
N LEU A 156 5.22 20.39 -0.31
CA LEU A 156 5.29 18.93 -0.30
C LEU A 156 5.27 18.36 -1.72
N SER A 157 5.92 17.23 -1.90
CA SER A 157 5.75 16.36 -3.07
C SER A 157 4.88 15.16 -2.69
N LEU A 158 3.83 14.88 -3.46
CA LEU A 158 2.95 13.74 -3.23
C LEU A 158 3.23 12.63 -4.25
N HIS A 159 3.36 11.41 -3.76
CA HIS A 159 3.47 10.20 -4.57
C HIS A 159 2.28 9.29 -4.30
N GLY A 160 1.29 9.30 -5.18
CA GLY A 160 0.08 8.47 -5.08
C GLY A 160 0.14 7.24 -5.98
N TRP A 161 -0.03 6.05 -5.41
CA TRP A 161 -0.09 4.82 -6.19
C TRP A 161 -1.51 4.26 -6.20
N SER A 162 -2.02 3.90 -7.41
CA SER A 162 -3.34 3.30 -7.62
C SER A 162 -4.44 4.14 -6.95
N MET A 163 -5.19 3.59 -5.99
CA MET A 163 -6.21 4.33 -5.23
C MET A 163 -5.62 5.52 -4.44
N GLY A 164 -4.39 5.42 -3.95
CA GLY A 164 -3.68 6.54 -3.33
C GLY A 164 -3.49 7.72 -4.30
N GLY A 165 -3.33 7.43 -5.60
CA GLY A 165 -3.33 8.47 -6.63
C GLY A 165 -4.69 9.15 -6.83
N ILE A 166 -5.80 8.41 -6.63
CA ILE A 166 -7.14 9.03 -6.59
C ILE A 166 -7.24 9.98 -5.40
N PHE A 167 -6.76 9.58 -4.22
CA PHE A 167 -6.80 10.42 -3.02
C PHE A 167 -6.00 11.70 -3.22
N THR A 168 -4.78 11.61 -3.76
CA THR A 168 -3.94 12.78 -4.01
C THR A 168 -4.55 13.73 -5.05
N LEU A 169 -5.13 13.20 -6.14
CA LEU A 169 -5.82 14.00 -7.14
C LEU A 169 -7.05 14.69 -6.56
N CYS A 170 -7.92 13.95 -5.89
CA CYS A 170 -9.13 14.50 -5.27
C CYS A 170 -8.76 15.56 -4.22
N TYR A 171 -7.78 15.28 -3.35
CA TYR A 171 -7.29 16.26 -2.39
C TYR A 171 -6.84 17.55 -3.07
N THR A 172 -5.95 17.46 -4.06
CA THR A 172 -5.37 18.62 -4.73
C THR A 172 -6.45 19.46 -5.43
N VAL A 173 -7.43 18.81 -6.08
CA VAL A 173 -8.54 19.49 -6.76
C VAL A 173 -9.51 20.15 -5.78
N LEU A 174 -9.85 19.46 -4.68
CA LEU A 174 -10.85 19.94 -3.73
C LEU A 174 -10.33 21.06 -2.82
N THR A 175 -9.05 20.97 -2.42
CA THR A 175 -8.46 21.93 -1.47
C THR A 175 -7.77 23.10 -2.15
N HIS A 176 -7.45 22.98 -3.44
CA HIS A 176 -6.61 23.95 -4.15
C HIS A 176 -5.31 24.27 -3.41
N ASP A 177 -4.71 23.25 -2.78
CA ASP A 177 -3.47 23.39 -2.01
C ASP A 177 -2.30 23.75 -2.94
N THR A 178 -1.98 25.04 -3.01
CA THR A 178 -0.90 25.59 -3.86
C THR A 178 0.49 25.22 -3.38
N ASP A 179 0.62 24.65 -2.19
CA ASP A 179 1.89 24.21 -1.59
C ASP A 179 2.24 22.75 -1.96
N ILE A 180 1.42 22.10 -2.77
CA ILE A 180 1.81 20.85 -3.42
C ILE A 180 2.71 21.18 -4.62
N ARG A 181 4.01 20.95 -4.44
CA ARG A 181 5.04 21.29 -5.43
C ARG A 181 5.06 20.32 -6.60
N ASN A 182 4.97 19.02 -6.30
CA ASN A 182 4.98 17.95 -7.29
C ASN A 182 3.91 16.93 -6.96
N LEU A 183 3.28 16.39 -8.01
CA LEU A 183 2.29 15.34 -7.91
C LEU A 183 2.69 14.19 -8.85
N VAL A 184 3.13 13.07 -8.29
CA VAL A 184 3.49 11.87 -9.02
C VAL A 184 2.38 10.83 -8.83
N ILE A 185 1.78 10.38 -9.92
CA ILE A 185 0.65 9.46 -9.91
C ILE A 185 1.02 8.20 -10.67
N LEU A 186 0.99 7.06 -9.99
CA LEU A 186 1.43 5.80 -10.53
C LEU A 186 0.27 4.79 -10.58
N GLY A 187 -0.02 4.26 -11.78
CA GLY A 187 -1.02 3.22 -11.97
C GLY A 187 -2.43 3.56 -11.45
N THR A 188 -2.82 4.82 -11.48
CA THR A 188 -4.08 5.32 -10.92
C THR A 188 -5.23 5.10 -11.90
N PRO A 189 -6.33 4.43 -11.50
CA PRO A 189 -7.48 4.15 -12.36
C PRO A 189 -8.40 5.38 -12.48
N ILE A 190 -7.96 6.40 -13.22
CA ILE A 190 -8.72 7.66 -13.41
C ILE A 190 -9.99 7.42 -14.23
N ASN A 191 -9.91 6.59 -15.27
CA ASN A 191 -11.05 6.23 -16.11
C ASN A 191 -11.15 4.70 -16.24
N SER A 192 -11.89 4.09 -15.35
CA SER A 192 -12.11 2.63 -15.33
C SER A 192 -12.85 2.13 -16.58
N HIS A 193 -13.67 2.98 -17.23
CA HIS A 193 -14.39 2.60 -18.46
C HIS A 193 -13.45 2.45 -19.67
N ALA A 194 -12.33 3.15 -19.68
CA ALA A 194 -11.33 3.06 -20.73
C ALA A 194 -10.36 1.89 -20.58
N SER A 195 -10.53 1.03 -19.54
CA SER A 195 -9.61 -0.05 -19.19
C SER A 195 -9.86 -1.35 -19.99
N GLY A 196 -10.07 -1.28 -21.28
CA GLY A 196 -10.20 -2.44 -22.18
C GLY A 196 -11.28 -3.44 -21.75
N ALA A 197 -10.94 -4.73 -21.60
CA ALA A 197 -11.88 -5.77 -21.19
C ALA A 197 -12.46 -5.55 -19.80
N VAL A 198 -11.65 -5.09 -18.86
CA VAL A 198 -12.06 -4.75 -17.50
C VAL A 198 -13.06 -3.59 -17.51
N GLY A 199 -12.85 -2.58 -18.34
CA GLY A 199 -13.78 -1.48 -18.52
C GLY A 199 -15.16 -1.92 -19.01
N LYS A 200 -15.21 -2.91 -19.93
CA LYS A 200 -16.47 -3.51 -20.40
C LYS A 200 -17.23 -4.20 -19.26
N VAL A 201 -16.54 -4.89 -18.37
CA VAL A 201 -17.14 -5.52 -17.18
C VAL A 201 -17.72 -4.46 -16.24
N TYR A 202 -16.97 -3.39 -15.96
CA TYR A 202 -17.47 -2.27 -15.14
C TYR A 202 -18.72 -1.64 -15.74
N GLN A 203 -18.72 -1.37 -17.05
CA GLN A 203 -19.90 -0.82 -17.75
C GLN A 203 -21.12 -1.77 -17.67
N ALA A 204 -20.90 -3.08 -17.75
CA ALA A 204 -21.98 -4.04 -17.63
C ALA A 204 -22.56 -4.09 -16.21
N ILE A 205 -21.69 -4.05 -15.19
CA ILE A 205 -22.11 -3.98 -13.78
C ILE A 205 -22.89 -2.68 -13.53
N GLU A 206 -22.38 -1.56 -14.01
CA GLU A 206 -23.03 -0.25 -13.87
C GLU A 206 -24.42 -0.22 -14.51
N ARG A 207 -24.55 -0.69 -15.74
CA ARG A 207 -25.87 -0.80 -16.41
C ARG A 207 -26.87 -1.63 -15.61
N ARG A 208 -26.43 -2.77 -15.04
CA ARG A 208 -27.27 -3.61 -14.19
C ARG A 208 -27.66 -2.89 -12.89
N ALA A 209 -26.72 -2.24 -12.25
CA ALA A 209 -26.97 -1.47 -11.04
C ALA A 209 -27.93 -0.31 -11.28
N GLN A 210 -27.80 0.40 -12.41
CA GLN A 210 -28.73 1.45 -12.83
C GLN A 210 -30.12 0.90 -13.10
N TRP A 211 -30.23 -0.27 -13.76
CA TRP A 211 -31.52 -0.93 -14.01
C TRP A 211 -32.21 -1.33 -12.69
N VAL A 212 -31.47 -1.95 -11.76
CA VAL A 212 -31.99 -2.30 -10.43
C VAL A 212 -32.47 -1.04 -9.70
N ARG A 213 -31.64 0.00 -9.66
CA ARG A 213 -31.99 1.28 -9.03
C ARG A 213 -33.27 1.89 -9.63
N LYS A 214 -33.38 1.89 -10.96
CA LYS A 214 -34.53 2.46 -11.66
C LYS A 214 -35.82 1.69 -11.36
N ASN A 215 -35.78 0.34 -11.26
CA ASN A 215 -36.97 -0.48 -11.14
C ASN A 215 -37.36 -0.77 -9.67
N THR A 216 -36.41 -0.72 -8.73
CA THR A 216 -36.65 -1.07 -7.32
C THR A 216 -36.36 0.04 -6.32
N GLY A 217 -35.74 1.15 -6.78
CA GLY A 217 -35.22 2.19 -5.87
C GLY A 217 -34.02 1.74 -5.05
N PHE A 218 -33.61 0.46 -5.14
CA PHE A 218 -32.53 -0.10 -4.35
C PHE A 218 -31.18 0.49 -4.76
N ARG A 219 -30.36 0.85 -3.76
CA ARG A 219 -28.97 1.30 -3.94
C ARG A 219 -28.08 0.50 -3.01
N ILE A 220 -26.85 0.21 -3.44
CA ILE A 220 -25.88 -0.56 -2.65
C ILE A 220 -25.57 0.08 -1.29
N HIS A 221 -25.62 1.39 -1.20
CA HIS A 221 -25.42 2.12 0.08
C HIS A 221 -26.60 1.99 1.06
N ASN A 222 -27.72 1.40 0.63
CA ASN A 222 -28.83 1.03 1.55
C ASN A 222 -28.52 -0.26 2.32
N LEU A 223 -27.50 -1.01 1.88
CA LEU A 223 -27.02 -2.18 2.63
C LEU A 223 -26.23 -1.76 3.85
N ASN A 224 -26.30 -2.56 4.91
CA ASN A 224 -25.41 -2.37 6.04
C ASN A 224 -23.96 -2.56 5.57
N PRO A 225 -23.08 -1.55 5.69
CA PRO A 225 -21.68 -1.64 5.24
C PRO A 225 -20.90 -2.81 5.84
N GLN A 226 -21.27 -3.27 7.04
CA GLN A 226 -20.65 -4.43 7.67
C GLN A 226 -20.83 -5.74 6.87
N TRP A 227 -21.86 -5.84 6.06
CA TRP A 227 -22.12 -7.01 5.18
C TRP A 227 -21.21 -6.99 3.95
N LEU A 228 -20.69 -5.81 3.58
CA LEU A 228 -19.82 -5.63 2.43
C LEU A 228 -18.32 -5.78 2.80
N HIS A 229 -18.03 -6.07 4.08
CA HIS A 229 -16.65 -6.28 4.52
C HIS A 229 -16.03 -7.50 3.83
N THR A 230 -14.97 -7.26 3.07
CA THR A 230 -14.19 -8.30 2.39
C THR A 230 -12.96 -8.64 3.23
N PRO A 231 -12.78 -9.88 3.71
CA PRO A 231 -11.60 -10.27 4.47
C PRO A 231 -10.35 -10.24 3.56
N GLY A 232 -9.19 -9.93 4.15
CA GLY A 232 -7.94 -9.74 3.40
C GLY A 232 -7.56 -10.93 2.52
N TRP A 233 -7.81 -12.17 2.96
CA TRP A 233 -7.52 -13.37 2.14
C TRP A 233 -8.34 -13.40 0.84
N ALA A 234 -9.58 -12.91 0.84
CA ALA A 234 -10.41 -12.86 -0.35
C ALA A 234 -9.86 -11.84 -1.38
N ASN A 235 -9.32 -10.72 -0.90
CA ASN A 235 -8.62 -9.77 -1.76
C ASN A 235 -7.38 -10.41 -2.41
N VAL A 236 -6.58 -11.17 -1.64
CA VAL A 236 -5.39 -11.88 -2.17
C VAL A 236 -5.80 -12.89 -3.25
N VAL A 237 -6.87 -13.66 -3.02
CA VAL A 237 -7.40 -14.62 -4.02
C VAL A 237 -7.87 -13.86 -5.26
N GLY A 238 -8.62 -12.77 -5.09
CA GLY A 238 -9.09 -11.95 -6.21
C GLY A 238 -7.93 -11.44 -7.09
N PHE A 239 -6.88 -10.90 -6.48
CA PHE A 239 -5.68 -10.46 -7.21
C PHE A 239 -4.97 -11.61 -7.95
N LYS A 240 -4.85 -12.79 -7.32
CA LYS A 240 -4.21 -13.95 -7.96
C LYS A 240 -5.02 -14.52 -9.13
N MET A 241 -6.35 -14.41 -9.08
CA MET A 241 -7.20 -14.86 -10.18
C MET A 241 -7.18 -13.92 -11.39
N THR A 242 -6.91 -12.63 -11.15
CA THR A 242 -6.85 -11.62 -12.22
C THR A 242 -5.47 -11.46 -12.84
N ASN A 243 -4.43 -11.95 -12.15
CA ASN A 243 -3.03 -11.99 -12.63
C ASN A 243 -2.49 -13.42 -12.51
N PRO A 244 -2.75 -14.29 -13.51
CA PRO A 244 -2.27 -15.66 -13.54
C PRO A 244 -0.75 -15.78 -13.67
#